data_b7dd8c58b44530a4dae672d34fba6b15
#
_entry.id   b7dd8c58b44530a4dae672d34fba6b15
#
_cell.length_a   1.000
_cell.length_b   1.000
_cell.length_c   1.000
_cell.angle_alpha   90.00
_cell.angle_beta   90.00
_cell.angle_gamma   90.00
#
_symmetry.space_group_name_H-M   'P 1'
#
loop_
_entity.id
_entity.type
_entity.pdbx_description
1 polymer ?
#
loop_
_entity_poly.entity_id
_entity_poly.type
_entity_poly.pdbx_seq_one_letter_code
_entity_poly.pdbx_strand_id
1 'polypeptide(L)'
;MALDYAKEQIRVMAICPGAFNTPLLRNSMAGDIEEGFKAMGDAHPIGRIGQPDEIGNAASFLCSDKASFITGEYLVIDGGMMALSLIHI
;
A
#
# COMPACT_ATOMS: atom_id res chain seq x y z
N MET A 1 16.76 11.35 3.33
CA MET A 1 17.26 10.88 2.01
C MET A 1 16.67 11.64 0.83
N ALA A 2 15.37 11.84 0.77
CA ALA A 2 14.75 12.55 -0.37
C ALA A 2 15.30 13.96 -0.56
N LEU A 3 15.47 14.71 0.52
CA LEU A 3 15.96 16.08 0.43
C LEU A 3 17.43 16.16 0.00
N ASP A 4 18.23 15.15 0.35
CA ASP A 4 19.65 15.12 0.03
C ASP A 4 19.91 15.03 -1.48
N TYR A 5 19.02 14.37 -2.20
CA TYR A 5 19.20 14.07 -3.62
C TYR A 5 18.22 14.79 -4.54
N ALA A 6 17.35 15.63 -4.00
CA ALA A 6 16.30 16.27 -4.79
C ALA A 6 16.86 17.09 -5.95
N LYS A 7 17.93 17.84 -5.73
CA LYS A 7 18.56 18.68 -6.77
C LYS A 7 19.23 17.86 -7.86
N GLU A 8 19.52 16.59 -7.58
CA GLU A 8 20.11 15.68 -8.55
C GLU A 8 19.05 14.93 -9.35
N GLN A 9 17.78 15.29 -9.17
CA GLN A 9 16.63 14.66 -9.82
C GLN A 9 16.47 13.18 -9.42
N ILE A 10 16.92 12.83 -8.22
CA ILE A 10 16.71 11.52 -7.64
C ILE A 10 15.56 11.64 -6.67
N ARG A 11 14.48 10.93 -6.95
CA ARG A 11 13.27 10.93 -6.14
C ARG A 11 13.26 9.73 -5.19
N VAL A 12 12.85 9.96 -3.95
CA VAL A 12 12.77 8.92 -2.93
C VAL A 12 11.37 8.93 -2.35
N MET A 13 10.69 7.80 -2.46
CA MET A 13 9.33 7.62 -1.98
C MET A 13 9.23 6.36 -1.12
N ALA A 14 8.22 6.31 -0.28
CA ALA A 14 7.89 5.10 0.47
C ALA A 14 6.47 4.66 0.13
N ILE A 15 6.26 3.35 0.10
CA ILE A 15 4.93 2.77 -0.05
C ILE A 15 4.58 2.09 1.27
N CYS A 16 3.38 2.38 1.79
CA CYS A 16 2.89 1.83 3.04
C CYS A 16 1.67 0.95 2.74
N PRO A 17 1.87 -0.35 2.48
CA PRO A 17 0.77 -1.23 2.12
C PRO A 17 -0.04 -1.67 3.33
N GLY A 18 -1.32 -1.94 3.11
CA GLY A 18 -2.17 -2.63 4.07
C GLY A 18 -2.13 -4.14 3.85
N ALA A 19 -3.29 -4.79 3.89
CA ALA A 19 -3.39 -6.23 3.70
C ALA A 19 -3.52 -6.58 2.22
N PHE A 20 -2.62 -7.41 1.73
CA PHE A 20 -2.57 -7.87 0.34
C PHE A 20 -2.49 -9.38 0.28
N ASN A 21 -3.09 -9.95 -0.76
CA ASN A 21 -3.09 -11.40 -0.98
C ASN A 21 -1.71 -11.85 -1.48
N THR A 22 -0.82 -12.14 -0.55
CA THR A 22 0.55 -12.55 -0.81
C THR A 22 0.84 -13.88 -0.13
N PRO A 23 1.85 -14.63 -0.61
CA PRO A 23 2.28 -15.85 0.08
C PRO A 23 2.67 -15.59 1.54
N LEU A 24 3.29 -14.44 1.83
CA LEU A 24 3.67 -14.09 3.19
C LEU A 24 2.44 -14.01 4.11
N LEU A 25 1.39 -13.31 3.67
CA LEU A 25 0.17 -13.20 4.46
C LEU A 25 -0.54 -14.54 4.58
N ARG A 26 -0.64 -15.29 3.48
CA ARG A 26 -1.25 -16.63 3.49
C ARG A 26 -0.56 -17.56 4.47
N ASN A 27 0.76 -17.56 4.47
CA ASN A 27 1.56 -18.44 5.32
C ASN A 27 1.50 -18.05 6.79
N SER A 28 1.12 -16.82 7.11
CA SER A 28 1.00 -16.35 8.49
C SER A 28 -0.37 -16.66 9.10
N MET A 29 -1.34 -17.11 8.31
CA MET A 29 -2.70 -17.34 8.76
C MET A 29 -2.88 -18.77 9.27
N ALA A 30 -3.65 -18.91 10.36
CA ALA A 30 -4.10 -20.19 10.87
C ALA A 30 -5.54 -20.40 10.47
N GLY A 31 -5.93 -21.67 10.21
CA GLY A 31 -7.29 -22.02 9.86
C GLY A 31 -7.60 -21.82 8.38
N ASP A 32 -8.86 -21.47 8.09
CA ASP A 32 -9.33 -21.28 6.72
C ASP A 32 -8.84 -19.95 6.17
N ILE A 33 -7.97 -20.01 5.17
CA ILE A 33 -7.35 -18.83 4.56
C ILE A 33 -8.40 -17.97 3.87
N GLU A 34 -9.33 -18.57 3.14
CA GLU A 34 -10.35 -17.81 2.42
C GLU A 34 -11.29 -17.06 3.37
N GLU A 35 -11.68 -17.72 4.45
CA GLU A 35 -12.52 -17.10 5.48
C GLU A 35 -11.76 -15.95 6.17
N GLY A 36 -10.48 -16.17 6.47
CA GLY A 36 -9.63 -15.14 7.05
C GLY A 36 -9.48 -13.93 6.14
N PHE A 37 -9.24 -14.17 4.85
CA PHE A 37 -9.13 -13.08 3.87
C PHE A 37 -10.43 -12.32 3.71
N LYS A 38 -11.56 -13.03 3.75
CA LYS A 38 -12.88 -12.39 3.69
C LYS A 38 -13.11 -11.49 4.91
N ALA A 39 -12.79 -11.99 6.10
CA ALA A 39 -12.93 -11.21 7.33
C ALA A 39 -12.05 -9.95 7.29
N MET A 40 -10.81 -10.06 6.83
CA MET A 40 -9.92 -8.91 6.66
C MET A 40 -10.47 -7.93 5.63
N GLY A 41 -10.97 -8.44 4.51
CA GLY A 41 -11.57 -7.61 3.47
C GLY A 41 -12.78 -6.85 3.97
N ASP A 42 -13.63 -7.50 4.73
CA ASP A 42 -14.82 -6.86 5.29
C ASP A 42 -14.45 -5.74 6.26
N ALA A 43 -13.28 -5.80 6.89
CA ALA A 43 -12.80 -4.77 7.79
C ALA A 43 -12.26 -3.54 7.06
N HIS A 44 -11.92 -3.67 5.77
CA HIS A 44 -11.40 -2.56 4.97
C HIS A 44 -12.56 -1.73 4.40
N PRO A 45 -12.48 -0.40 4.42
CA PRO A 45 -13.53 0.44 3.82
C PRO A 45 -13.86 0.08 2.38
N ILE A 46 -12.85 -0.32 1.58
CA ILE A 46 -13.07 -0.71 0.19
C ILE A 46 -13.76 -2.08 0.05
N GLY A 47 -13.81 -2.87 1.13
CA GLY A 47 -14.53 -4.15 1.17
C GLY A 47 -13.75 -5.37 0.75
N ARG A 48 -12.45 -5.26 0.53
CA ARG A 48 -11.59 -6.38 0.15
C ARG A 48 -10.15 -6.10 0.52
N ILE A 49 -9.33 -7.16 0.56
CA ILE A 49 -7.88 -7.00 0.62
C ILE A 49 -7.35 -6.68 -0.78
N GLY A 50 -6.14 -6.16 -0.86
CA GLY A 50 -5.53 -5.81 -2.14
C GLY A 50 -4.91 -7.00 -2.85
N GLN A 51 -4.63 -6.82 -4.13
CA GLN A 51 -3.89 -7.79 -4.93
C GLN A 51 -2.49 -7.23 -5.19
N PRO A 52 -1.47 -8.10 -5.33
CA PRO A 52 -0.09 -7.65 -5.55
C PRO A 52 0.07 -6.70 -6.73
N ASP A 53 -0.70 -6.87 -7.80
CA ASP A 53 -0.65 -6.00 -8.96
C ASP A 53 -0.97 -4.54 -8.61
N GLU A 54 -1.77 -4.32 -7.58
CA GLU A 54 -2.16 -2.97 -7.19
C GLU A 54 -1.01 -2.21 -6.54
N ILE A 55 -0.11 -2.92 -5.85
CA ILE A 55 1.15 -2.33 -5.40
C ILE A 55 2.06 -2.07 -6.58
N GLY A 56 2.20 -3.05 -7.48
CA GLY A 56 3.04 -2.94 -8.65
C GLY A 56 2.66 -1.77 -9.55
N ASN A 57 1.38 -1.56 -9.76
CA ASN A 57 0.88 -0.44 -10.57
C ASN A 57 1.23 0.91 -9.93
N ALA A 58 1.08 1.03 -8.62
CA ALA A 58 1.44 2.25 -7.90
C ALA A 58 2.94 2.50 -7.96
N ALA A 59 3.75 1.47 -7.71
CA ALA A 59 5.21 1.58 -7.77
C ALA A 59 5.67 1.97 -9.17
N SER A 60 5.09 1.37 -10.21
CA SER A 60 5.41 1.68 -11.59
C SER A 60 5.13 3.14 -11.92
N PHE A 61 3.99 3.66 -11.47
CA PHE A 61 3.66 5.08 -11.67
C PHE A 61 4.68 5.97 -10.96
N LEU A 62 4.98 5.68 -9.70
CA LEU A 62 5.91 6.50 -8.91
C LEU A 62 7.32 6.51 -9.47
N CYS A 63 7.73 5.43 -10.12
CA CYS A 63 9.05 5.34 -10.76
C CYS A 63 9.08 5.95 -12.16
N SER A 64 7.95 6.35 -12.69
CA SER A 64 7.86 6.89 -14.05
C SER A 64 8.07 8.39 -14.10
N ASP A 65 8.32 8.91 -15.30
CA ASP A 65 8.43 10.34 -15.52
C ASP A 65 7.13 11.10 -15.25
N LYS A 66 6.00 10.38 -15.22
CA LYS A 66 4.71 10.98 -14.89
C LYS A 66 4.62 11.43 -13.43
N ALA A 67 5.50 10.91 -12.58
CA ALA A 67 5.59 11.29 -11.18
C ALA A 67 6.81 12.18 -10.91
N SER A 68 7.28 12.92 -11.88
CA SER A 68 8.57 13.63 -11.83
C SER A 68 8.64 14.71 -10.77
N PHE A 69 7.51 15.20 -10.27
CA PHE A 69 7.49 16.22 -9.23
C PHE A 69 7.17 15.66 -7.84
N ILE A 70 7.13 14.32 -7.70
CA ILE A 70 6.78 13.64 -6.46
C ILE A 70 8.04 13.08 -5.80
N THR A 71 8.39 13.61 -4.63
CA THR A 71 9.50 13.09 -3.84
C THR A 71 9.30 13.42 -2.36
N GLY A 72 9.93 12.65 -1.49
CA GLY A 72 9.89 12.91 -0.06
C GLY A 72 8.57 12.57 0.62
N GLU A 73 7.72 11.81 -0.04
CA GLU A 73 6.38 11.52 0.44
C GLU A 73 6.20 10.00 0.62
N TYR A 74 5.18 9.61 1.34
CA TYR A 74 4.78 8.21 1.42
C TYR A 74 3.35 8.05 0.89
N LEU A 75 3.11 6.92 0.22
CA LEU A 75 1.81 6.59 -0.34
C LEU A 75 1.22 5.41 0.41
N VAL A 76 0.08 5.64 1.04
CA VAL A 76 -0.65 4.58 1.75
C VAL A 76 -1.54 3.85 0.75
N ILE A 77 -1.40 2.52 0.70
CA ILE A 77 -2.18 1.67 -0.21
C ILE A 77 -2.83 0.58 0.65
N ASP A 78 -3.97 0.92 1.26
CA ASP A 78 -4.58 0.09 2.30
C ASP A 78 -6.10 0.00 2.23
N GLY A 79 -6.69 0.38 1.11
CA GLY A 79 -8.14 0.31 0.97
C GLY A 79 -8.92 1.20 1.92
N GLY A 80 -8.29 2.22 2.46
CA GLY A 80 -8.92 3.20 3.33
C GLY A 80 -8.81 2.91 4.82
N MET A 81 -8.06 1.89 5.22
CA MET A 81 -7.94 1.51 6.63
C MET A 81 -7.42 2.64 7.52
N MET A 82 -6.36 3.33 7.07
CA MET A 82 -5.81 4.44 7.85
C MET A 82 -6.81 5.58 7.97
N ALA A 83 -7.53 5.87 6.89
CA ALA A 83 -8.58 6.90 6.92
C ALA A 83 -9.69 6.56 7.91
N LEU A 84 -10.05 5.28 7.98
CA LEU A 84 -11.04 4.82 8.96
C LEU A 84 -10.54 5.03 10.38
N SER A 85 -9.28 4.74 10.65
CA SER A 85 -8.68 4.95 11.97
C SER A 85 -8.72 6.43 12.38
N LEU A 86 -8.49 7.34 11.44
CA LEU A 86 -8.52 8.78 11.69
C LEU A 86 -9.91 9.27 12.06
N ILE A 87 -10.96 8.66 11.51
CA ILE A 87 -12.34 9.03 11.83
C ILE A 87 -12.69 8.67 13.28
N HIS A 88 -12.07 7.64 13.83
CA HIS A 88 -12.37 7.15 15.17
C HIS A 88 -11.49 7.78 16.27
N ILE A 89 -10.62 8.70 15.89
CA ILE A 89 -9.87 9.50 16.85
C ILE A 89 -10.74 10.67 17.32
#